data_8bc83c1bb9239e08e7aa0323a1bffa1d
#
_entry.id   8bc83c1bb9239e08e7aa0323a1bffa1d
#
_cell.length_a   1.000
_cell.length_b   1.000
_cell.length_c   1.000
_cell.angle_alpha   90.00
_cell.angle_beta   90.00
_cell.angle_gamma   90.00
#
_symmetry.space_group_name_H-M   'P 1'
#
loop_
_entity.id
_entity.type
_entity.pdbx_description
1 polymer ?
#
loop_
_entity_poly.entity_id
_entity_poly.type
_entity_poly.pdbx_seq_one_letter_code
_entity_poly.pdbx_strand_id
1 'polypeptide(L)'
;MVFSVIVLNPLSAQTDLPLTYLWKPKYYASVEGQERLTYARSFARSQMKFADLDGDDDMDLLIGKGDGRLALFRNIGNPKESNLRLETEDFEVIHEEKDANQQLMYLNKIVDVGKNAAPDLADIDDDGDLDLFVGSSDGQIFFFENRGNKLLPKFFRVTPIYMNLNFVGNSVPRFADLNGDLAKDLIVGLKDGRVMIYFNSGVSTNALFCKEYDPLNPPDPRCKFQPLMLTNISPLGDASPTLVDWDRDKDMDIVIGKSNGKLDFFWNKGNPIVPDWHLESDHFQFIDSGGLSIPTFHDMNGDGYSELFIGTSTSGIIYYENRELIFDRLKAIKALDLSLLNSTDSPERILREACDQLRGLPECLIPMGNALGVPPGAKLTETNQLIPYLLRPDSSLNSNPLAETEPEQKPATPVEAPVMQANT
;
A
#
# COMPACT_ATOMS: atom_id res chain seq x y z
N MET A 1 -27.33 -9.80 -21.09
CA MET A 1 -27.46 -8.33 -21.00
C MET A 1 -26.03 -7.79 -21.00
N VAL A 2 -25.60 -7.29 -22.14
CA VAL A 2 -24.22 -6.82 -22.33
C VAL A 2 -24.17 -5.41 -21.72
N PHE A 3 -23.47 -5.23 -20.62
CA PHE A 3 -23.20 -3.89 -20.09
C PHE A 3 -21.95 -3.36 -20.78
N SER A 4 -22.14 -2.31 -21.57
CA SER A 4 -21.05 -1.53 -22.16
C SER A 4 -20.25 -0.88 -21.03
N VAL A 5 -18.99 -1.24 -20.91
CA VAL A 5 -18.02 -0.53 -20.11
C VAL A 5 -17.79 0.81 -20.79
N ILE A 6 -18.19 1.90 -20.15
CA ILE A 6 -17.76 3.23 -20.57
C ILE A 6 -16.28 3.34 -20.18
N VAL A 7 -15.43 3.10 -21.15
CA VAL A 7 -14.03 3.47 -21.07
C VAL A 7 -14.00 5.00 -21.17
N LEU A 8 -13.86 5.67 -20.04
CA LEU A 8 -13.47 7.07 -20.05
C LEU A 8 -12.02 7.11 -20.49
N ASN A 9 -11.80 7.31 -21.79
CA ASN A 9 -10.49 7.69 -22.27
C ASN A 9 -10.07 8.96 -21.51
N PRO A 10 -8.89 9.00 -20.87
CA PRO A 10 -8.35 10.26 -20.42
C PRO A 10 -8.16 11.13 -21.67
N LEU A 11 -8.83 12.26 -21.71
CA LEU A 11 -8.74 13.21 -22.79
C LEU A 11 -7.29 13.61 -23.03
N SER A 12 -6.90 13.49 -24.25
CA SER A 12 -5.68 14.00 -24.86
C SER A 12 -5.49 15.50 -24.60
N ALA A 13 -4.76 15.85 -23.54
CA ALA A 13 -4.15 17.16 -23.37
C ALA A 13 -3.13 17.13 -22.23
N GLN A 14 -2.04 16.38 -22.37
CA GLN A 14 -0.96 16.39 -21.39
C GLN A 14 0.38 16.23 -22.09
N THR A 15 0.84 17.29 -22.74
CA THR A 15 2.12 17.31 -23.45
C THR A 15 3.28 17.90 -22.65
N ASP A 16 3.05 18.37 -21.41
CA ASP A 16 4.09 19.13 -20.68
C ASP A 16 4.30 18.65 -19.23
N LEU A 17 4.09 17.37 -18.93
CA LEU A 17 4.37 16.84 -17.60
C LEU A 17 5.84 16.49 -17.45
N PRO A 18 6.50 16.91 -16.36
CA PRO A 18 7.83 16.39 -16.05
C PRO A 18 7.75 14.88 -15.89
N LEU A 19 8.74 14.18 -16.45
CA LEU A 19 8.85 12.72 -16.56
C LEU A 19 8.89 11.96 -15.24
N THR A 20 8.83 12.65 -14.11
CA THR A 20 8.88 12.06 -12.78
C THR A 20 7.60 11.30 -12.39
N TYR A 21 6.56 11.27 -13.27
CA TYR A 21 5.23 10.84 -12.87
C TYR A 21 4.64 9.80 -13.81
N LEU A 22 4.91 8.54 -13.53
CA LEU A 22 4.75 7.46 -14.49
C LEU A 22 3.75 6.40 -14.06
N TRP A 23 2.57 6.87 -13.66
CA TRP A 23 1.47 5.99 -13.29
C TRP A 23 0.70 5.54 -14.51
N LYS A 24 0.71 4.23 -14.76
CA LYS A 24 -0.14 3.63 -15.80
C LYS A 24 -1.31 2.92 -15.15
N PRO A 25 -2.56 3.34 -15.43
CA PRO A 25 -3.70 2.60 -14.93
C PRO A 25 -3.71 1.19 -15.52
N LYS A 26 -3.76 0.18 -14.66
CA LYS A 26 -4.06 -1.20 -15.02
C LYS A 26 -5.45 -1.52 -14.52
N TYR A 27 -6.30 -2.01 -15.41
CA TYR A 27 -7.67 -2.39 -15.09
C TYR A 27 -7.82 -3.85 -14.68
N TYR A 28 -6.70 -4.57 -14.56
CA TYR A 28 -6.66 -6.00 -14.24
C TYR A 28 -5.67 -6.24 -13.11
N ALA A 29 -6.13 -6.95 -12.07
CA ALA A 29 -5.25 -7.57 -11.11
C ALA A 29 -5.18 -9.07 -11.37
N SER A 30 -4.05 -9.70 -11.14
CA SER A 30 -3.97 -11.16 -11.14
C SER A 30 -4.66 -11.67 -9.89
N VAL A 31 -5.77 -12.39 -10.07
CA VAL A 31 -6.44 -13.13 -9.01
C VAL A 31 -6.43 -14.60 -9.40
N GLU A 32 -5.85 -15.45 -8.55
CA GLU A 32 -5.67 -16.89 -8.83
C GLU A 32 -4.90 -17.18 -10.15
N GLY A 33 -3.91 -16.35 -10.50
CA GLY A 33 -3.12 -16.50 -11.73
C GLY A 33 -3.89 -16.19 -13.02
N GLN A 34 -5.07 -15.58 -12.92
CA GLN A 34 -5.85 -15.07 -14.06
C GLN A 34 -5.96 -13.57 -13.97
N GLU A 35 -5.67 -12.88 -15.07
CA GLU A 35 -5.97 -11.46 -15.18
C GLU A 35 -7.48 -11.25 -15.04
N ARG A 36 -7.90 -10.67 -13.92
CA ARG A 36 -9.29 -10.29 -13.68
C ARG A 36 -9.39 -8.78 -13.57
N LEU A 37 -10.53 -8.25 -14.00
CA LEU A 37 -10.88 -6.86 -13.73
C LEU A 37 -10.80 -6.59 -12.23
N THR A 38 -10.10 -5.52 -11.84
CA THR A 38 -10.06 -5.00 -10.47
C THR A 38 -11.44 -4.51 -9.98
N TYR A 39 -12.50 -5.15 -10.47
CA TYR A 39 -13.86 -4.83 -10.16
C TYR A 39 -14.39 -5.78 -9.09
N ALA A 40 -14.16 -5.44 -7.84
CA ALA A 40 -14.81 -6.11 -6.72
C ALA A 40 -16.27 -5.67 -6.68
N ARG A 41 -17.18 -6.48 -7.21
CA ARG A 41 -18.63 -6.28 -7.02
C ARG A 41 -18.90 -6.17 -5.53
N SER A 42 -19.57 -5.11 -5.10
CA SER A 42 -20.02 -4.80 -3.74
C SER A 42 -19.05 -4.06 -2.79
N PHE A 43 -17.84 -3.72 -3.19
CA PHE A 43 -16.93 -2.95 -2.34
C PHE A 43 -17.00 -1.44 -2.65
N ALA A 44 -18.16 -0.83 -2.49
CA ALA A 44 -18.24 0.63 -2.53
C ALA A 44 -17.43 1.24 -1.38
N ARG A 45 -16.70 2.33 -1.66
CA ARG A 45 -15.85 3.03 -0.69
C ARG A 45 -14.73 2.12 -0.13
N SER A 46 -14.08 1.35 -1.00
CA SER A 46 -13.02 0.41 -0.60
C SER A 46 -11.85 1.14 0.07
N GLN A 47 -11.76 1.02 1.38
CA GLN A 47 -10.60 1.45 2.18
C GLN A 47 -9.64 0.28 2.29
N MET A 48 -8.48 0.40 1.67
CA MET A 48 -7.51 -0.68 1.59
C MET A 48 -6.40 -0.52 2.63
N LYS A 49 -5.96 -1.65 3.20
CA LYS A 49 -4.75 -1.75 4.00
C LYS A 49 -4.01 -3.02 3.64
N PHE A 50 -2.75 -2.88 3.26
CA PHE A 50 -1.82 -3.99 3.08
C PHE A 50 -1.07 -4.25 4.37
N ALA A 51 -0.98 -5.51 4.79
CA ALA A 51 -0.23 -5.95 5.95
C ALA A 51 0.00 -7.47 5.89
N ASP A 52 1.10 -7.93 6.45
CA ASP A 52 1.40 -9.35 6.65
C ASP A 52 0.58 -9.85 7.86
N LEU A 53 -0.49 -10.61 7.59
CA LEU A 53 -1.44 -11.10 8.61
C LEU A 53 -1.27 -12.57 8.96
N ASP A 54 -0.29 -13.27 8.39
CA ASP A 54 0.02 -14.65 8.77
C ASP A 54 1.52 -14.93 8.93
N GLY A 55 2.34 -13.87 8.81
CA GLY A 55 3.74 -13.90 9.17
C GLY A 55 4.63 -14.59 8.15
N ASP A 56 4.20 -14.66 6.90
CA ASP A 56 4.97 -15.25 5.80
C ASP A 56 5.82 -14.24 5.01
N ASP A 57 5.84 -12.98 5.48
CA ASP A 57 6.56 -11.82 4.95
C ASP A 57 6.01 -11.31 3.59
N ASP A 58 4.86 -11.80 3.13
CA ASP A 58 4.13 -11.17 2.03
C ASP A 58 2.88 -10.40 2.54
N MET A 59 2.41 -9.44 1.77
CA MET A 59 1.37 -8.55 2.24
C MET A 59 -0.01 -9.02 1.78
N ASP A 60 -0.88 -9.27 2.76
CA ASP A 60 -2.30 -9.48 2.56
C ASP A 60 -3.03 -8.15 2.34
N LEU A 61 -4.25 -8.21 1.84
CA LEU A 61 -5.08 -7.05 1.61
C LEU A 61 -6.38 -7.11 2.43
N LEU A 62 -6.50 -6.22 3.40
CA LEU A 62 -7.73 -5.99 4.14
C LEU A 62 -8.50 -4.82 3.51
N ILE A 63 -9.78 -5.04 3.18
CA ILE A 63 -10.64 -4.03 2.55
C ILE A 63 -11.80 -3.70 3.46
N GLY A 64 -11.89 -2.43 3.86
CA GLY A 64 -13.07 -1.86 4.49
C GLY A 64 -14.13 -1.50 3.46
N LYS A 65 -15.37 -1.89 3.74
CA LYS A 65 -16.52 -1.71 2.84
C LYS A 65 -17.45 -0.59 3.30
N GLY A 66 -18.21 -0.03 2.36
CA GLY A 66 -19.22 1.00 2.66
C GLY A 66 -20.35 0.52 3.55
N ASP A 67 -20.60 -0.79 3.64
CA ASP A 67 -21.59 -1.40 4.55
C ASP A 67 -21.08 -1.55 6.00
N GLY A 68 -19.84 -1.17 6.28
CA GLY A 68 -19.25 -1.20 7.63
C GLY A 68 -18.49 -2.49 7.96
N ARG A 69 -18.37 -3.40 7.02
CA ARG A 69 -17.70 -4.69 7.19
C ARG A 69 -16.31 -4.70 6.56
N LEU A 70 -15.53 -5.75 6.85
CA LEU A 70 -14.21 -5.98 6.28
C LEU A 70 -14.20 -7.25 5.43
N ALA A 71 -13.43 -7.22 4.34
CA ALA A 71 -13.08 -8.39 3.56
C ALA A 71 -11.56 -8.60 3.60
N LEU A 72 -11.14 -9.86 3.65
CA LEU A 72 -9.73 -10.25 3.65
C LEU A 72 -9.39 -10.99 2.37
N PHE A 73 -8.35 -10.55 1.70
CA PHE A 73 -7.68 -11.24 0.62
C PHE A 73 -6.30 -11.68 1.11
N ARG A 74 -6.09 -12.98 1.18
CA ARG A 74 -4.82 -13.58 1.52
C ARG A 74 -3.89 -13.53 0.32
N ASN A 75 -2.65 -13.11 0.51
CA ASN A 75 -1.63 -13.29 -0.50
C ASN A 75 -1.14 -14.75 -0.42
N ILE A 76 -1.23 -15.47 -1.51
CA ILE A 76 -0.76 -16.86 -1.65
C ILE A 76 0.41 -16.94 -2.65
N GLY A 77 1.00 -15.81 -2.94
CA GLY A 77 2.14 -15.64 -3.83
C GLY A 77 3.46 -15.63 -3.07
N ASN A 78 4.15 -14.53 -3.19
CA ASN A 78 5.37 -14.24 -2.44
C ASN A 78 5.61 -12.71 -2.48
N PRO A 79 6.57 -12.17 -1.71
CA PRO A 79 6.81 -10.71 -1.65
C PRO A 79 7.15 -10.02 -2.97
N LYS A 80 7.50 -10.77 -4.02
CA LYS A 80 7.82 -10.23 -5.37
C LYS A 80 6.72 -10.43 -6.39
N GLU A 81 5.85 -11.40 -6.18
CA GLU A 81 4.76 -11.74 -7.08
C GLU A 81 3.51 -11.99 -6.24
N SER A 82 2.82 -10.93 -5.90
CA SER A 82 1.60 -11.02 -5.10
C SER A 82 0.48 -11.72 -5.86
N ASN A 83 -0.18 -12.66 -5.19
CA ASN A 83 -1.34 -13.39 -5.68
C ASN A 83 -2.46 -13.34 -4.64
N LEU A 84 -3.26 -12.29 -4.70
CA LEU A 84 -4.33 -12.03 -3.73
C LEU A 84 -5.55 -12.92 -3.99
N ARG A 85 -5.88 -13.77 -3.04
CA ARG A 85 -7.06 -14.63 -3.07
C ARG A 85 -8.05 -14.23 -1.99
N LEU A 86 -9.32 -14.06 -2.37
CA LEU A 86 -10.38 -13.79 -1.39
C LEU A 86 -10.47 -14.94 -0.38
N GLU A 87 -10.21 -14.65 0.89
CA GLU A 87 -10.37 -15.58 2.00
C GLU A 87 -11.77 -15.44 2.60
N THR A 88 -12.20 -14.21 2.91
CA THR A 88 -13.55 -13.94 3.44
C THR A 88 -14.05 -12.56 3.03
N GLU A 89 -15.36 -12.45 2.78
CA GLU A 89 -16.05 -11.17 2.61
C GLU A 89 -16.53 -10.57 3.95
N ASP A 90 -16.54 -11.37 5.01
CA ASP A 90 -17.01 -11.00 6.34
C ASP A 90 -15.96 -11.42 7.39
N PHE A 91 -14.98 -10.53 7.61
CA PHE A 91 -13.90 -10.76 8.57
C PHE A 91 -14.43 -10.83 9.99
N GLU A 92 -14.02 -11.86 10.74
CA GLU A 92 -14.47 -12.11 12.10
C GLU A 92 -13.43 -11.74 13.14
N VAL A 93 -13.91 -11.29 14.30
CA VAL A 93 -13.12 -10.99 15.49
C VAL A 93 -13.77 -11.61 16.71
N ILE A 94 -13.03 -11.68 17.82
CA ILE A 94 -13.49 -12.29 19.05
C ILE A 94 -14.13 -11.21 19.95
N HIS A 95 -15.34 -11.48 20.40
CA HIS A 95 -16.02 -10.70 21.43
C HIS A 95 -16.01 -11.46 22.75
N GLU A 96 -15.63 -10.75 23.81
CA GLU A 96 -15.76 -11.25 25.16
C GLU A 96 -17.13 -10.86 25.72
N GLU A 97 -17.96 -11.83 26.02
CA GLU A 97 -19.29 -11.63 26.59
C GLU A 97 -19.45 -12.48 27.87
N LYS A 98 -20.33 -12.07 28.76
CA LYS A 98 -20.69 -12.87 29.95
C LYS A 98 -22.03 -13.56 29.70
N ASP A 99 -22.10 -14.85 30.01
CA ASP A 99 -23.35 -15.61 29.96
C ASP A 99 -24.28 -15.22 31.13
N ALA A 100 -25.46 -15.85 31.20
CA ALA A 100 -26.44 -15.62 32.29
C ALA A 100 -25.88 -15.93 33.70
N ASN A 101 -24.82 -16.73 33.80
CA ASN A 101 -24.14 -17.09 35.05
C ASN A 101 -22.89 -16.22 35.32
N GLN A 102 -22.69 -15.14 34.58
CA GLN A 102 -21.51 -14.24 34.63
C GLN A 102 -20.19 -14.93 34.22
N GLN A 103 -20.24 -16.08 33.55
CA GLN A 103 -19.06 -16.75 33.01
C GLN A 103 -18.66 -16.12 31.71
N LEU A 104 -17.35 -15.92 31.51
CA LEU A 104 -16.78 -15.32 30.28
C LEU A 104 -16.91 -16.30 29.12
N MET A 105 -17.44 -15.81 28.01
CA MET A 105 -17.55 -16.53 26.75
C MET A 105 -16.84 -15.74 25.64
N TYR A 106 -16.26 -16.48 24.70
CA TYR A 106 -15.58 -15.95 23.51
C TYR A 106 -16.41 -16.29 22.29
N LEU A 107 -16.88 -15.28 21.58
CA LEU A 107 -17.76 -15.43 20.42
C LEU A 107 -17.12 -14.79 19.20
N ASN A 108 -16.95 -15.55 18.13
CA ASN A 108 -16.60 -14.98 16.84
C ASN A 108 -17.78 -14.16 16.29
N LYS A 109 -17.51 -12.91 15.94
CA LYS A 109 -18.49 -12.04 15.32
C LYS A 109 -17.85 -11.30 14.14
N ILE A 110 -18.64 -11.11 13.10
CA ILE A 110 -18.26 -10.29 11.96
C ILE A 110 -17.96 -8.87 12.46
N VAL A 111 -16.88 -8.27 11.97
CA VAL A 111 -16.62 -6.85 12.16
C VAL A 111 -17.71 -6.06 11.47
N ASP A 112 -18.45 -5.29 12.25
CA ASP A 112 -19.47 -4.37 11.77
C ASP A 112 -19.36 -3.04 12.55
N VAL A 113 -18.92 -1.99 11.86
CA VAL A 113 -18.78 -0.63 12.41
C VAL A 113 -19.91 0.30 11.97
N GLY A 114 -20.97 -0.28 11.39
CA GLY A 114 -22.14 0.42 10.90
C GLY A 114 -22.04 0.83 9.43
N LYS A 115 -21.14 1.72 9.06
CA LYS A 115 -20.90 2.14 7.67
C LYS A 115 -19.47 2.67 7.48
N ASN A 116 -19.01 2.58 6.22
CA ASN A 116 -17.75 3.16 5.77
C ASN A 116 -16.56 2.68 6.62
N ALA A 117 -16.41 1.37 6.75
CA ALA A 117 -15.28 0.79 7.45
C ALA A 117 -13.95 1.25 6.84
N ALA A 118 -13.06 1.78 7.68
CA ALA A 118 -11.75 2.25 7.29
C ALA A 118 -10.68 1.55 8.15
N PRO A 119 -10.20 0.36 7.73
CA PRO A 119 -9.22 -0.39 8.50
C PRO A 119 -7.85 0.24 8.44
N ASP A 120 -7.12 0.12 9.54
CA ASP A 120 -5.68 0.24 9.64
C ASP A 120 -5.12 -0.81 10.60
N LEU A 121 -3.86 -1.16 10.43
CA LEU A 121 -3.14 -2.16 11.21
C LEU A 121 -1.83 -1.56 11.70
N ALA A 122 -1.58 -1.66 12.99
CA ALA A 122 -0.36 -1.16 13.62
C ALA A 122 -0.06 -1.95 14.89
N ASP A 123 1.21 -2.25 15.12
CA ASP A 123 1.71 -2.70 16.42
C ASP A 123 1.71 -1.47 17.34
N ILE A 124 0.65 -1.32 18.17
CA ILE A 124 0.43 -0.11 18.98
C ILE A 124 1.00 -0.24 20.38
N ASP A 125 1.35 -1.44 20.80
CA ASP A 125 1.90 -1.74 22.12
C ASP A 125 3.28 -2.40 22.07
N ASP A 126 3.88 -2.49 20.86
CA ASP A 126 5.25 -2.92 20.59
C ASP A 126 5.51 -4.37 21.07
N ASP A 127 4.50 -5.22 20.93
CA ASP A 127 4.59 -6.63 21.28
C ASP A 127 5.00 -7.53 20.10
N GLY A 128 5.13 -6.93 18.90
CA GLY A 128 5.61 -7.55 17.67
C GLY A 128 4.50 -8.12 16.79
N ASP A 129 3.23 -7.91 17.14
CA ASP A 129 2.10 -8.25 16.30
C ASP A 129 1.23 -7.02 15.96
N LEU A 130 0.38 -7.14 14.94
CA LEU A 130 -0.41 -6.02 14.46
C LEU A 130 -1.80 -6.02 15.10
N ASP A 131 -2.17 -4.90 15.69
CA ASP A 131 -3.52 -4.60 16.13
C ASP A 131 -4.38 -4.03 15.02
N LEU A 132 -5.71 -4.22 15.11
CA LEU A 132 -6.65 -3.73 14.12
C LEU A 132 -7.44 -2.52 14.63
N PHE A 133 -7.43 -1.47 13.84
CA PHE A 133 -8.23 -0.26 14.03
C PHE A 133 -9.20 -0.11 12.87
N VAL A 134 -10.44 0.26 13.14
CA VAL A 134 -11.44 0.46 12.09
C VAL A 134 -12.22 1.75 12.33
N GLY A 135 -12.00 2.73 11.47
CA GLY A 135 -12.79 3.95 11.44
C GLY A 135 -14.21 3.69 10.92
N SER A 136 -15.13 4.58 11.23
CA SER A 136 -16.54 4.45 10.85
C SER A 136 -17.19 5.76 10.39
N SER A 137 -18.39 5.65 9.81
CA SER A 137 -19.19 6.83 9.43
C SER A 137 -19.63 7.71 10.59
N ASP A 138 -19.63 7.18 11.81
CA ASP A 138 -20.07 7.88 13.01
C ASP A 138 -18.90 8.59 13.72
N GLY A 139 -17.70 8.56 13.11
CA GLY A 139 -16.51 9.22 13.62
C GLY A 139 -15.80 8.43 14.73
N GLN A 140 -16.21 7.21 14.97
CA GLN A 140 -15.58 6.32 15.95
C GLN A 140 -14.40 5.59 15.31
N ILE A 141 -13.39 5.26 16.13
CA ILE A 141 -12.32 4.34 15.77
C ILE A 141 -12.45 3.11 16.67
N PHE A 142 -12.90 2.01 16.11
CA PHE A 142 -12.98 0.73 16.79
C PHE A 142 -11.58 0.15 16.94
N PHE A 143 -11.30 -0.39 18.12
CA PHE A 143 -10.03 -1.03 18.42
C PHE A 143 -10.23 -2.50 18.74
N PHE A 144 -9.42 -3.33 18.09
CA PHE A 144 -9.36 -4.76 18.26
C PHE A 144 -7.90 -5.14 18.54
N GLU A 145 -7.60 -5.53 19.76
CA GLU A 145 -6.29 -5.96 20.22
C GLU A 145 -5.98 -7.37 19.69
N ASN A 146 -4.83 -7.57 19.10
CA ASN A 146 -4.35 -8.90 18.75
C ASN A 146 -3.77 -9.56 20.01
N ARG A 147 -4.40 -10.60 20.50
CA ARG A 147 -3.92 -11.42 21.63
C ARG A 147 -3.39 -12.77 21.16
N GLY A 148 -3.07 -12.86 19.90
CA GLY A 148 -2.45 -14.02 19.28
C GLY A 148 -0.94 -13.85 19.18
N ASN A 149 -0.47 -13.76 17.96
CA ASN A 149 0.90 -13.42 17.58
C ASN A 149 0.94 -13.15 16.07
N LYS A 150 2.07 -12.68 15.53
CA LYS A 150 2.26 -12.38 14.11
C LYS A 150 1.81 -13.51 13.16
N LEU A 151 2.05 -14.80 13.52
CA LEU A 151 1.73 -15.96 12.66
C LEU A 151 0.27 -16.41 12.76
N LEU A 152 -0.38 -16.15 13.89
CA LEU A 152 -1.75 -16.59 14.19
C LEU A 152 -2.49 -15.48 14.95
N PRO A 153 -2.87 -14.39 14.27
CA PRO A 153 -3.52 -13.27 14.90
C PRO A 153 -4.89 -13.65 15.46
N LYS A 154 -5.23 -13.09 16.61
CA LYS A 154 -6.53 -13.25 17.27
C LYS A 154 -7.00 -11.89 17.73
N PHE A 155 -7.82 -11.23 16.96
CA PHE A 155 -8.31 -9.89 17.24
C PHE A 155 -9.47 -9.92 18.21
N PHE A 156 -9.31 -9.29 19.39
CA PHE A 156 -10.32 -9.15 20.42
C PHE A 156 -10.88 -7.73 20.43
N ARG A 157 -12.19 -7.59 20.37
CA ARG A 157 -12.82 -6.28 20.47
C ARG A 157 -12.61 -5.67 21.83
N VAL A 158 -11.92 -4.54 21.89
CA VAL A 158 -11.64 -3.79 23.13
C VAL A 158 -12.62 -2.64 23.30
N THR A 159 -12.72 -1.75 22.32
CA THR A 159 -13.56 -0.55 22.42
C THR A 159 -14.06 -0.08 21.05
N PRO A 160 -15.26 0.51 20.97
CA PRO A 160 -15.70 1.22 19.77
C PRO A 160 -15.15 2.65 19.67
N ILE A 161 -14.52 3.19 20.72
CA ILE A 161 -14.00 4.56 20.75
C ILE A 161 -12.58 4.53 21.33
N TYR A 162 -11.61 4.33 20.44
CA TYR A 162 -10.20 4.26 20.81
C TYR A 162 -9.74 5.59 21.44
N MET A 163 -9.09 5.51 22.60
CA MET A 163 -8.58 6.65 23.38
C MET A 163 -9.63 7.78 23.60
N ASN A 164 -10.93 7.43 23.56
CA ASN A 164 -12.03 8.39 23.62
C ASN A 164 -12.00 9.44 22.48
N LEU A 165 -11.29 9.16 21.38
CA LEU A 165 -11.33 9.99 20.19
C LEU A 165 -12.63 9.72 19.44
N ASN A 166 -13.45 10.75 19.29
CA ASN A 166 -14.73 10.68 18.61
C ASN A 166 -14.89 11.92 17.73
N PHE A 167 -15.04 11.71 16.44
CA PHE A 167 -15.08 12.76 15.44
C PHE A 167 -16.51 12.94 14.91
N VAL A 168 -16.74 14.02 14.18
CA VAL A 168 -18.03 14.24 13.53
C VAL A 168 -18.00 13.68 12.09
N GLY A 169 -18.76 12.63 11.87
CA GLY A 169 -18.83 11.95 10.57
C GLY A 169 -17.67 10.97 10.36
N ASN A 170 -17.37 10.61 9.11
CA ASN A 170 -16.38 9.60 8.79
C ASN A 170 -15.04 9.86 9.49
N SER A 171 -14.43 8.79 9.99
CA SER A 171 -13.04 8.75 10.45
C SER A 171 -12.24 7.76 9.62
N VAL A 172 -11.07 8.17 9.14
CA VAL A 172 -10.12 7.33 8.40
C VAL A 172 -8.78 7.36 9.11
N PRO A 173 -8.54 6.43 10.05
CA PRO A 173 -7.28 6.38 10.81
C PRO A 173 -6.13 5.84 9.98
N ARG A 174 -4.91 6.32 10.24
CA ARG A 174 -3.64 5.78 9.78
C ARG A 174 -2.60 5.94 10.87
N PHE A 175 -1.87 4.87 11.15
CA PHE A 175 -0.83 4.84 12.16
C PHE A 175 0.56 4.70 11.54
N ALA A 176 1.49 5.54 11.97
CA ALA A 176 2.92 5.44 11.65
C ALA A 176 3.74 6.20 12.70
N ASP A 177 5.02 5.91 12.80
CA ASP A 177 5.97 6.78 13.51
C ASP A 177 6.28 7.96 12.57
N LEU A 178 5.81 9.15 12.93
CA LEU A 178 5.93 10.38 12.14
C LEU A 178 7.03 11.31 12.64
N ASN A 179 7.60 11.01 13.81
CA ASN A 179 8.56 11.88 14.48
C ASN A 179 9.84 11.14 14.91
N GLY A 180 10.00 9.86 14.52
CA GLY A 180 11.20 9.04 14.75
C GLY A 180 11.39 8.62 16.21
N ASP A 181 10.34 8.64 17.04
CA ASP A 181 10.42 8.27 18.45
C ASP A 181 10.04 6.80 18.70
N LEU A 182 9.78 6.04 17.63
CA LEU A 182 9.37 4.63 17.58
C LEU A 182 7.94 4.36 18.08
N ALA A 183 7.26 5.34 18.66
CA ALA A 183 5.85 5.20 19.01
C ALA A 183 4.96 5.53 17.79
N LYS A 184 3.90 4.77 17.58
CA LYS A 184 2.99 5.04 16.47
C LYS A 184 2.16 6.28 16.75
N ASP A 185 2.24 7.26 15.85
CA ASP A 185 1.38 8.44 15.79
C ASP A 185 0.12 8.14 14.99
N LEU A 186 -0.91 8.97 15.12
CA LEU A 186 -2.20 8.78 14.48
C LEU A 186 -2.54 9.95 13.58
N ILE A 187 -2.82 9.67 12.31
CA ILE A 187 -3.46 10.60 11.37
C ILE A 187 -4.91 10.18 11.20
N VAL A 188 -5.84 11.14 11.21
CA VAL A 188 -7.26 10.88 10.97
C VAL A 188 -7.80 11.82 9.90
N GLY A 189 -8.26 11.24 8.79
CA GLY A 189 -9.06 11.94 7.80
C GLY A 189 -10.53 12.01 8.21
N LEU A 190 -11.15 13.16 8.02
CA LEU A 190 -12.51 13.44 8.49
C LEU A 190 -13.48 13.71 7.34
N LYS A 191 -14.77 13.55 7.63
CA LYS A 191 -15.85 13.79 6.65
C LYS A 191 -15.88 15.20 6.09
N ASP A 192 -15.51 16.18 6.87
CA ASP A 192 -15.51 17.59 6.45
C ASP A 192 -14.27 18.00 5.65
N GLY A 193 -13.39 17.06 5.36
CA GLY A 193 -12.16 17.23 4.58
C GLY A 193 -10.94 17.58 5.42
N ARG A 194 -11.08 17.77 6.73
CA ARG A 194 -9.93 18.00 7.62
C ARG A 194 -9.12 16.70 7.79
N VAL A 195 -7.83 16.89 8.01
CA VAL A 195 -6.91 15.83 8.46
C VAL A 195 -6.25 16.29 9.75
N MET A 196 -6.40 15.47 10.79
CA MET A 196 -5.85 15.71 12.12
C MET A 196 -4.68 14.76 12.37
N ILE A 197 -3.60 15.27 12.95
CA ILE A 197 -2.43 14.51 13.35
C ILE A 197 -2.32 14.56 14.87
N TYR A 198 -2.23 13.40 15.48
CA TYR A 198 -2.05 13.20 16.90
C TYR A 198 -0.71 12.53 17.14
N PHE A 199 0.28 13.28 17.58
CA PHE A 199 1.53 12.68 18.02
C PHE A 199 1.34 11.93 19.32
N ASN A 200 1.92 10.74 19.40
CA ASN A 200 1.86 9.90 20.58
C ASN A 200 2.68 10.53 21.71
N SER A 201 2.01 10.93 22.77
CA SER A 201 2.65 11.50 23.98
C SER A 201 3.11 10.44 24.96
N GLY A 202 2.77 9.17 24.71
CA GLY A 202 3.15 8.01 25.49
C GLY A 202 4.54 7.46 25.13
N VAL A 203 4.59 6.17 24.98
CA VAL A 203 5.76 5.38 24.54
C VAL A 203 5.25 4.26 23.60
N SER A 204 6.15 3.58 22.88
CA SER A 204 5.77 2.51 21.94
C SER A 204 4.88 1.44 22.56
N THR A 205 5.14 1.06 23.82
CA THR A 205 4.36 0.02 24.53
C THR A 205 3.10 0.54 25.25
N ASN A 206 2.83 1.84 25.22
CA ASN A 206 1.65 2.43 25.89
C ASN A 206 1.31 3.79 25.26
N ALA A 207 0.54 3.75 24.20
CA ALA A 207 0.15 4.94 23.45
C ALA A 207 -0.71 5.91 24.27
N LEU A 208 -0.52 7.20 24.05
CA LEU A 208 -1.32 8.29 24.63
C LEU A 208 -1.56 9.39 23.59
N PHE A 209 -2.78 9.47 23.08
CA PHE A 209 -3.22 10.54 22.17
C PHE A 209 -4.02 11.59 22.92
N CYS A 210 -3.58 12.83 22.80
CA CYS A 210 -4.12 13.95 23.54
C CYS A 210 -5.15 14.71 22.70
N LYS A 211 -6.29 15.02 23.30
CA LYS A 211 -7.32 15.87 22.70
C LYS A 211 -6.88 17.33 22.66
N GLU A 212 -7.57 18.14 21.86
CA GLU A 212 -7.46 19.59 21.95
C GLU A 212 -7.67 20.09 23.37
N TYR A 213 -6.94 21.15 23.74
CA TYR A 213 -7.05 21.75 25.05
C TYR A 213 -8.47 22.27 25.30
N ASP A 214 -9.13 21.75 26.33
CA ASP A 214 -10.42 22.23 26.84
C ASP A 214 -10.21 22.74 28.27
N PRO A 215 -10.44 24.04 28.55
CA PRO A 215 -10.28 24.59 29.89
C PRO A 215 -11.17 23.92 30.95
N LEU A 216 -12.32 23.35 30.53
CA LEU A 216 -13.25 22.67 31.44
C LEU A 216 -12.86 21.22 31.69
N ASN A 217 -12.12 20.62 30.75
CA ASN A 217 -11.63 19.26 30.85
C ASN A 217 -10.16 19.24 30.37
N PRO A 218 -9.22 19.69 31.22
CA PRO A 218 -7.82 19.78 30.82
C PRO A 218 -7.30 18.41 30.40
N PRO A 219 -6.43 18.34 29.39
CA PRO A 219 -5.85 17.08 28.95
C PRO A 219 -5.01 16.44 30.05
N ASP A 220 -4.75 15.16 29.90
CA ASP A 220 -3.85 14.42 30.80
C ASP A 220 -2.52 15.20 30.96
N PRO A 221 -2.00 15.39 32.17
CA PRO A 221 -0.74 16.09 32.40
C PRO A 221 0.48 15.49 31.69
N ARG A 222 0.37 14.24 31.21
CA ARG A 222 1.38 13.55 30.41
C ARG A 222 1.38 13.98 28.94
N CYS A 223 0.34 14.71 28.50
CA CYS A 223 0.23 15.20 27.13
C CYS A 223 1.37 16.16 26.78
N LYS A 224 2.24 15.73 25.88
CA LYS A 224 3.37 16.54 25.37
C LYS A 224 2.97 17.32 24.15
N PHE A 225 2.08 16.78 23.32
CA PHE A 225 1.72 17.32 22.02
C PHE A 225 0.23 17.65 21.98
N GLN A 226 -0.10 18.76 21.32
CA GLN A 226 -1.48 19.07 20.92
C GLN A 226 -1.74 18.52 19.53
N PRO A 227 -2.99 18.16 19.18
CA PRO A 227 -3.33 17.77 17.82
C PRO A 227 -2.96 18.85 16.80
N LEU A 228 -2.37 18.44 15.70
CA LEU A 228 -2.07 19.30 14.56
C LEU A 228 -3.12 19.09 13.47
N MET A 229 -3.67 20.18 12.96
CA MET A 229 -4.54 20.14 11.79
C MET A 229 -3.72 20.52 10.56
N LEU A 230 -3.70 19.66 9.54
CA LEU A 230 -3.13 20.05 8.24
C LEU A 230 -3.93 21.21 7.65
N THR A 231 -3.22 22.24 7.24
CA THR A 231 -3.80 23.43 6.62
C THR A 231 -3.76 23.33 5.09
N ASN A 232 -4.54 24.18 4.41
CA ASN A 232 -4.60 24.26 2.95
C ASN A 232 -5.15 23.01 2.25
N ILE A 233 -5.80 22.12 2.97
CA ILE A 233 -6.58 21.02 2.37
C ILE A 233 -7.82 21.63 1.74
N SER A 234 -8.15 21.19 0.52
CA SER A 234 -9.40 21.60 -0.12
C SER A 234 -10.62 21.12 0.69
N PRO A 235 -11.60 21.98 1.02
CA PRO A 235 -12.72 21.65 1.91
C PRO A 235 -13.81 20.80 1.24
N LEU A 236 -13.44 19.90 0.32
CA LEU A 236 -14.37 19.11 -0.47
C LEU A 236 -14.92 17.87 0.26
N GLY A 237 -14.55 17.68 1.52
CA GLY A 237 -15.08 16.60 2.36
C GLY A 237 -14.49 15.19 2.09
N ASP A 238 -14.78 14.28 3.02
CA ASP A 238 -14.35 12.86 2.97
C ASP A 238 -12.84 12.69 2.73
N ALA A 239 -12.00 13.29 3.57
CA ALA A 239 -10.55 13.13 3.49
C ALA A 239 -10.15 11.67 3.78
N SER A 240 -9.35 11.09 2.90
CA SER A 240 -8.78 9.75 3.06
C SER A 240 -7.26 9.84 2.96
N PRO A 241 -6.55 10.04 4.09
CA PRO A 241 -5.10 10.12 4.09
C PRO A 241 -4.46 8.76 3.90
N THR A 242 -3.29 8.76 3.26
CA THR A 242 -2.35 7.64 3.23
C THR A 242 -0.94 8.19 3.34
N LEU A 243 -0.02 7.35 3.82
CA LEU A 243 1.37 7.68 4.05
C LEU A 243 2.25 6.98 3.02
N VAL A 244 3.26 7.64 2.55
CA VAL A 244 4.25 7.13 1.62
C VAL A 244 5.56 7.90 1.79
N ASP A 245 6.67 7.20 1.81
CA ASP A 245 7.99 7.80 1.64
C ASP A 245 8.21 7.98 0.13
N TRP A 246 7.81 9.18 -0.38
CA TRP A 246 7.73 9.41 -1.83
C TRP A 246 9.10 9.59 -2.48
N ASP A 247 9.99 10.33 -1.84
CA ASP A 247 11.32 10.63 -2.37
C ASP A 247 12.43 9.76 -1.77
N ARG A 248 12.07 8.81 -0.87
CA ARG A 248 12.93 7.82 -0.23
C ARG A 248 13.98 8.40 0.69
N ASP A 249 13.63 9.48 1.33
CA ASP A 249 14.47 10.11 2.34
C ASP A 249 14.19 9.57 3.75
N LYS A 250 13.27 8.61 3.88
CA LYS A 250 12.82 7.89 5.09
C LYS A 250 11.90 8.70 6.00
N ASP A 251 11.39 9.79 5.54
CA ASP A 251 10.29 10.45 6.20
C ASP A 251 8.95 10.21 5.46
N MET A 252 7.83 10.46 6.12
CA MET A 252 6.54 10.14 5.56
C MET A 252 5.89 11.38 4.96
N ASP A 253 5.63 11.32 3.66
CA ASP A 253 4.74 12.21 2.95
C ASP A 253 3.29 11.79 3.12
N ILE A 254 2.37 12.72 2.86
CA ILE A 254 0.94 12.47 2.99
C ILE A 254 0.23 12.69 1.66
N VAL A 255 -0.49 11.67 1.18
CA VAL A 255 -1.41 11.79 0.07
C VAL A 255 -2.83 11.71 0.60
N ILE A 256 -3.69 12.67 0.22
CA ILE A 256 -5.07 12.74 0.72
C ILE A 256 -6.03 12.60 -0.44
N GLY A 257 -6.81 11.54 -0.43
CA GLY A 257 -7.94 11.38 -1.32
C GLY A 257 -9.13 12.22 -0.92
N LYS A 258 -9.89 12.72 -1.91
CA LYS A 258 -10.99 13.66 -1.74
C LYS A 258 -12.29 13.18 -2.38
N SER A 259 -13.41 13.79 -2.00
CA SER A 259 -14.73 13.46 -2.55
C SER A 259 -14.91 13.81 -4.04
N ASN A 260 -14.05 14.65 -4.61
CA ASN A 260 -14.08 15.03 -6.02
C ASN A 260 -13.21 14.15 -6.94
N GLY A 261 -12.61 13.08 -6.41
CA GLY A 261 -11.77 12.15 -7.17
C GLY A 261 -10.31 12.53 -7.29
N LYS A 262 -9.93 13.71 -6.84
CA LYS A 262 -8.55 14.20 -6.89
C LYS A 262 -7.79 13.81 -5.64
N LEU A 263 -6.45 13.97 -5.70
CA LEU A 263 -5.53 13.72 -4.60
C LEU A 263 -4.79 15.01 -4.26
N ASP A 264 -4.69 15.35 -2.96
CA ASP A 264 -3.74 16.34 -2.48
C ASP A 264 -2.45 15.62 -2.09
N PHE A 265 -1.30 16.23 -2.38
CA PHE A 265 0.01 15.75 -1.97
C PHE A 265 0.69 16.77 -1.06
N PHE A 266 1.04 16.31 0.13
CA PHE A 266 1.81 17.06 1.11
C PHE A 266 3.19 16.47 1.23
N TRP A 267 4.18 17.22 0.78
CA TRP A 267 5.57 16.85 0.92
C TRP A 267 6.07 17.18 2.32
N ASN A 268 6.72 16.24 2.97
CA ASN A 268 7.46 16.49 4.20
C ASN A 268 8.83 17.11 3.84
N LYS A 269 8.98 18.41 4.08
CA LYS A 269 10.25 19.14 3.85
C LYS A 269 11.12 19.20 5.10
N GLY A 270 10.71 18.49 6.13
CA GLY A 270 11.40 18.39 7.40
C GLY A 270 12.45 17.28 7.40
N ASN A 271 12.25 16.33 8.26
CA ASN A 271 13.04 15.09 8.36
C ASN A 271 12.27 14.08 9.23
N PRO A 272 12.71 12.82 9.34
CA PRO A 272 11.99 11.80 10.11
C PRO A 272 11.74 12.11 11.60
N ILE A 273 12.42 13.11 12.18
CA ILE A 273 12.28 13.49 13.61
C ILE A 273 11.42 14.75 13.77
N VAL A 274 11.50 15.67 12.82
CA VAL A 274 10.78 16.93 12.84
C VAL A 274 10.10 17.12 11.51
N PRO A 275 8.89 16.55 11.34
CA PRO A 275 8.15 16.65 10.08
C PRO A 275 7.65 18.09 9.83
N ASP A 276 7.63 18.49 8.56
CA ASP A 276 7.16 19.81 8.10
C ASP A 276 6.42 19.65 6.76
N TRP A 277 5.12 19.34 6.83
CA TRP A 277 4.31 19.04 5.64
C TRP A 277 3.81 20.30 4.95
N HIS A 278 4.13 20.42 3.66
CA HIS A 278 3.70 21.48 2.78
C HIS A 278 2.86 20.94 1.63
N LEU A 279 1.72 21.57 1.34
CA LEU A 279 0.94 21.24 0.15
C LEU A 279 1.77 21.52 -1.11
N GLU A 280 2.16 20.49 -1.82
CA GLU A 280 2.92 20.57 -3.07
C GLU A 280 1.99 20.54 -4.29
N SER A 281 0.90 19.76 -4.22
CA SER A 281 -0.07 19.64 -5.28
C SER A 281 -1.48 19.40 -4.73
N ASP A 282 -2.48 20.07 -5.29
CA ASP A 282 -3.91 19.84 -5.05
C ASP A 282 -4.56 18.91 -6.11
N HIS A 283 -3.75 18.42 -7.04
CA HIS A 283 -4.11 17.48 -8.08
C HIS A 283 -2.91 16.58 -8.41
N PHE A 284 -2.50 15.82 -7.39
CA PHE A 284 -1.34 14.95 -7.48
C PHE A 284 -1.43 14.02 -8.68
N GLN A 285 -0.37 14.05 -9.51
CA GLN A 285 -0.23 13.22 -10.72
C GLN A 285 -1.38 13.39 -11.73
N PHE A 286 -2.18 14.44 -11.61
CA PHE A 286 -3.39 14.65 -12.42
C PHE A 286 -4.38 13.48 -12.37
N ILE A 287 -4.31 12.71 -11.29
CA ILE A 287 -5.19 11.58 -11.07
C ILE A 287 -6.59 12.11 -10.70
N ASP A 288 -7.61 11.61 -11.39
CA ASP A 288 -9.01 11.86 -11.11
C ASP A 288 -9.78 10.54 -11.23
N SER A 289 -10.27 10.03 -10.11
CA SER A 289 -11.04 8.79 -10.05
C SER A 289 -12.51 8.96 -10.47
N GLY A 290 -12.92 10.18 -10.81
CA GLY A 290 -14.30 10.50 -11.19
C GLY A 290 -15.30 10.55 -10.05
N GLY A 291 -14.84 10.61 -8.81
CA GLY A 291 -15.64 10.64 -7.58
C GLY A 291 -14.75 10.53 -6.34
N LEU A 292 -15.26 9.97 -5.25
CA LEU A 292 -14.43 9.76 -4.06
C LEU A 292 -13.17 8.95 -4.40
N SER A 293 -12.01 9.47 -4.04
CA SER A 293 -10.71 8.78 -4.13
C SER A 293 -10.26 8.34 -2.75
N ILE A 294 -9.77 7.09 -2.66
CA ILE A 294 -9.27 6.49 -1.43
C ILE A 294 -7.93 5.84 -1.76
N PRO A 295 -6.82 6.62 -1.66
CA PRO A 295 -5.51 6.13 -2.06
C PRO A 295 -4.91 5.18 -1.03
N THR A 296 -4.13 4.23 -1.52
CA THR A 296 -3.26 3.36 -0.73
C THR A 296 -2.04 3.00 -1.56
N PHE A 297 -0.85 3.06 -0.96
CA PHE A 297 0.41 2.70 -1.60
C PHE A 297 0.90 1.36 -1.08
N HIS A 298 1.42 0.54 -1.99
CA HIS A 298 2.07 -0.72 -1.65
C HIS A 298 2.97 -1.18 -2.80
N ASP A 299 4.20 -1.60 -2.50
CA ASP A 299 5.09 -2.26 -3.46
C ASP A 299 4.63 -3.71 -3.68
N MET A 300 3.84 -3.92 -4.73
CA MET A 300 3.19 -5.20 -4.99
C MET A 300 4.08 -6.19 -5.75
N ASN A 301 5.13 -5.68 -6.38
CA ASN A 301 6.03 -6.45 -7.24
C ASN A 301 7.44 -6.59 -6.66
N GLY A 302 7.69 -6.03 -5.48
CA GLY A 302 8.95 -6.10 -4.76
C GLY A 302 10.11 -5.37 -5.45
N ASP A 303 9.80 -4.35 -6.28
CA ASP A 303 10.83 -3.59 -7.00
C ASP A 303 11.36 -2.37 -6.23
N GLY A 304 10.81 -2.11 -5.06
CA GLY A 304 11.17 -1.00 -4.18
C GLY A 304 10.43 0.30 -4.49
N TYR A 305 9.44 0.28 -5.40
CA TYR A 305 8.61 1.42 -5.76
C TYR A 305 7.14 1.08 -5.53
N SER A 306 6.49 1.82 -4.65
CA SER A 306 5.09 1.53 -4.32
C SER A 306 4.17 1.82 -5.49
N GLU A 307 3.28 0.89 -5.79
CA GLU A 307 2.12 1.09 -6.63
C GLU A 307 1.03 1.86 -5.90
N LEU A 308 0.16 2.52 -6.67
CA LEU A 308 -0.98 3.24 -6.13
C LEU A 308 -2.29 2.50 -6.43
N PHE A 309 -3.05 2.25 -5.39
CA PHE A 309 -4.40 1.73 -5.45
C PHE A 309 -5.38 2.81 -5.03
N ILE A 310 -6.46 3.00 -5.77
CA ILE A 310 -7.51 3.96 -5.44
C ILE A 310 -8.85 3.26 -5.33
N GLY A 311 -9.39 3.18 -4.12
CA GLY A 311 -10.78 2.82 -3.89
C GLY A 311 -11.72 3.94 -4.32
N THR A 312 -12.89 3.58 -4.89
CA THR A 312 -13.84 4.54 -5.42
C THR A 312 -15.21 4.46 -4.74
N SER A 313 -16.06 5.46 -4.94
CA SER A 313 -17.42 5.51 -4.38
C SER A 313 -18.37 4.46 -4.97
N THR A 314 -18.12 4.00 -6.19
CA THR A 314 -19.09 3.23 -6.99
C THR A 314 -18.78 1.75 -7.09
N SER A 315 -17.88 1.24 -6.27
CA SER A 315 -17.32 -0.11 -6.33
C SER A 315 -16.22 -0.28 -7.38
N GLY A 316 -15.05 -0.61 -6.91
CA GLY A 316 -13.88 -0.93 -7.70
C GLY A 316 -12.63 -0.27 -7.13
N ILE A 317 -11.53 -0.87 -7.50
CA ILE A 317 -10.19 -0.40 -7.18
C ILE A 317 -9.52 -0.06 -8.50
N ILE A 318 -8.99 1.14 -8.61
CA ILE A 318 -8.14 1.53 -9.73
C ILE A 318 -6.71 1.27 -9.30
N TYR A 319 -5.99 0.50 -10.09
CA TYR A 319 -4.59 0.20 -9.86
C TYR A 319 -3.71 0.99 -10.83
N TYR A 320 -2.70 1.65 -10.30
CA TYR A 320 -1.69 2.37 -11.05
C TYR A 320 -0.33 1.73 -10.79
N GLU A 321 0.30 1.22 -11.86
CA GLU A 321 1.66 0.69 -11.82
C GLU A 321 2.67 1.83 -11.75
N ASN A 322 3.59 1.77 -10.79
CA ASN A 322 4.71 2.70 -10.72
C ASN A 322 5.80 2.29 -11.72
N ARG A 323 6.25 3.23 -12.52
CA ARG A 323 7.29 3.02 -13.54
C ARG A 323 8.52 3.88 -13.31
N GLU A 324 8.62 4.48 -12.15
CA GLU A 324 9.73 5.35 -11.79
C GLU A 324 11.06 4.61 -11.85
N LEU A 325 11.08 3.34 -11.41
CA LEU A 325 12.26 2.46 -11.52
C LEU A 325 12.84 2.42 -12.93
N ILE A 326 12.01 2.31 -13.96
CA ILE A 326 12.45 2.25 -15.36
C ILE A 326 13.24 3.51 -15.73
N PHE A 327 12.69 4.67 -15.38
CA PHE A 327 13.26 5.95 -15.75
C PHE A 327 14.46 6.31 -14.87
N ASP A 328 14.45 5.98 -13.59
CA ASP A 328 15.61 6.17 -12.71
C ASP A 328 16.82 5.41 -13.22
N ARG A 329 16.64 4.20 -13.68
CA ARG A 329 17.72 3.44 -14.32
C ARG A 329 18.18 4.04 -15.64
N LEU A 330 17.24 4.52 -16.45
CA LEU A 330 17.59 5.17 -17.71
C LEU A 330 18.26 6.53 -17.50
N LYS A 331 18.01 7.24 -16.37
CA LYS A 331 18.73 8.48 -16.01
C LYS A 331 20.25 8.31 -15.94
N ALA A 332 20.73 7.11 -15.62
CA ALA A 332 22.17 6.81 -15.59
C ALA A 332 22.83 6.92 -16.97
N ILE A 333 22.04 6.89 -18.04
CA ILE A 333 22.52 6.99 -19.42
C ILE A 333 22.48 8.46 -19.85
N LYS A 334 23.56 9.19 -19.58
CA LYS A 334 23.66 10.66 -19.84
C LYS A 334 23.34 11.10 -21.28
N ALA A 335 23.37 10.19 -22.26
CA ALA A 335 23.12 10.47 -23.65
C ALA A 335 21.62 10.39 -24.03
N LEU A 336 20.75 9.95 -23.11
CA LEU A 336 19.32 9.88 -23.33
C LEU A 336 18.63 11.19 -22.98
N ASP A 337 17.75 11.62 -23.86
CA ASP A 337 16.74 12.63 -23.56
C ASP A 337 15.46 11.91 -23.11
N LEU A 338 15.26 11.82 -21.81
CA LEU A 338 14.11 11.13 -21.21
C LEU A 338 12.79 11.83 -21.57
N SER A 339 12.82 13.13 -21.93
CA SER A 339 11.61 13.87 -22.30
C SER A 339 10.97 13.38 -23.62
N LEU A 340 11.73 12.62 -24.40
CA LEU A 340 11.26 12.04 -25.66
C LEU A 340 10.68 10.62 -25.48
N LEU A 341 10.78 10.03 -24.28
CA LEU A 341 10.24 8.69 -24.00
C LEU A 341 8.80 8.79 -23.50
N ASN A 342 7.92 7.96 -24.05
CA ASN A 342 6.55 7.92 -23.60
C ASN A 342 6.39 6.95 -22.42
N SER A 343 6.10 7.48 -21.26
CA SER A 343 5.92 6.74 -20.02
C SER A 343 4.77 5.74 -20.02
N THR A 344 3.80 5.90 -20.92
CA THR A 344 2.65 5.00 -21.01
C THR A 344 2.92 3.77 -21.86
N ASP A 345 4.06 3.71 -22.53
CA ASP A 345 4.45 2.59 -23.38
C ASP A 345 4.93 1.38 -22.55
N SER A 346 4.93 0.19 -23.15
CA SER A 346 5.48 -1.00 -22.51
C SER A 346 7.00 -0.85 -22.28
N PRO A 347 7.59 -1.54 -21.27
CA PRO A 347 9.03 -1.52 -21.04
C PRO A 347 9.85 -1.82 -22.28
N GLU A 348 9.39 -2.74 -23.16
CA GLU A 348 10.04 -3.09 -24.41
C GLU A 348 10.07 -1.91 -25.38
N ARG A 349 8.97 -1.16 -25.43
CA ARG A 349 8.86 0.00 -26.32
C ARG A 349 9.70 1.15 -25.81
N ILE A 350 9.68 1.42 -24.51
CA ILE A 350 10.53 2.43 -23.87
C ILE A 350 12.02 2.12 -24.14
N LEU A 351 12.43 0.86 -23.93
CA LEU A 351 13.80 0.43 -24.24
C LEU A 351 14.15 0.59 -25.71
N ARG A 352 13.23 0.30 -26.61
CA ARG A 352 13.46 0.48 -28.06
C ARG A 352 13.63 1.94 -28.41
N GLU A 353 12.76 2.82 -27.95
CA GLU A 353 12.86 4.26 -28.18
C GLU A 353 14.14 4.86 -27.57
N ALA A 354 14.52 4.43 -26.35
CA ALA A 354 15.80 4.79 -25.77
C ALA A 354 16.99 4.30 -26.62
N CYS A 355 16.89 3.11 -27.16
CA CYS A 355 17.88 2.54 -28.06
C CYS A 355 18.03 3.33 -29.35
N ASP A 356 16.91 3.78 -29.93
CA ASP A 356 16.91 4.58 -31.15
C ASP A 356 17.62 5.93 -30.96
N GLN A 357 17.48 6.54 -29.75
CA GLN A 357 18.24 7.75 -29.38
C GLN A 357 19.76 7.48 -29.31
N LEU A 358 20.17 6.27 -28.94
CA LEU A 358 21.57 5.85 -28.79
C LEU A 358 22.15 5.22 -30.04
N ARG A 359 21.69 5.61 -31.25
CA ARG A 359 22.10 5.15 -32.57
C ARG A 359 21.55 3.80 -33.02
N GLY A 360 20.50 3.30 -32.36
CA GLY A 360 19.85 2.05 -32.75
C GLY A 360 20.62 0.77 -32.35
N LEU A 361 20.04 -0.38 -32.71
CA LEU A 361 20.66 -1.70 -32.50
C LEU A 361 21.79 -1.94 -33.54
N PRO A 362 22.89 -2.62 -33.15
CA PRO A 362 23.22 -3.19 -31.83
C PRO A 362 23.99 -2.25 -30.90
N GLU A 363 24.32 -1.04 -31.33
CA GLU A 363 25.25 -0.13 -30.64
C GLU A 363 24.72 0.35 -29.28
N CYS A 364 23.38 0.39 -29.13
CA CYS A 364 22.75 0.81 -27.89
C CYS A 364 22.83 -0.24 -26.75
N LEU A 365 22.93 -1.55 -27.09
CA LEU A 365 22.85 -2.64 -26.12
C LEU A 365 23.99 -2.61 -25.11
N ILE A 366 25.19 -2.20 -25.52
CA ILE A 366 26.35 -2.13 -24.65
C ILE A 366 26.20 -1.02 -23.60
N PRO A 367 25.96 0.27 -23.98
CA PRO A 367 25.80 1.32 -22.98
C PRO A 367 24.58 1.12 -22.10
N MET A 368 23.47 0.60 -22.63
CA MET A 368 22.28 0.28 -21.86
C MET A 368 22.55 -0.90 -20.90
N GLY A 369 23.16 -1.98 -21.37
CA GLY A 369 23.51 -3.11 -20.55
C GLY A 369 24.44 -2.72 -19.39
N ASN A 370 25.43 -1.87 -19.64
CA ASN A 370 26.32 -1.36 -18.59
C ASN A 370 25.56 -0.52 -17.55
N ALA A 371 24.67 0.36 -17.99
CA ALA A 371 23.85 1.19 -17.09
C ALA A 371 22.88 0.35 -16.24
N LEU A 372 22.34 -0.74 -16.81
CA LEU A 372 21.44 -1.65 -16.14
C LEU A 372 22.15 -2.76 -15.35
N GLY A 373 23.50 -2.76 -15.31
CA GLY A 373 24.30 -3.72 -14.56
C GLY A 373 24.22 -5.15 -15.12
N VAL A 374 24.16 -5.29 -16.43
CA VAL A 374 24.27 -6.59 -17.09
C VAL A 374 25.69 -7.15 -16.87
N PRO A 375 25.87 -8.44 -16.47
CA PRO A 375 27.18 -9.01 -16.26
C PRO A 375 28.10 -8.91 -17.46
N PRO A 376 29.40 -8.64 -17.27
CA PRO A 376 30.36 -8.63 -18.36
C PRO A 376 30.39 -9.97 -19.09
N GLY A 377 30.28 -9.92 -20.42
CA GLY A 377 30.29 -11.11 -21.27
C GLY A 377 28.93 -11.67 -21.64
N ALA A 378 27.82 -11.12 -21.11
CA ALA A 378 26.49 -11.47 -21.59
C ALA A 378 26.32 -11.07 -23.07
N LYS A 379 25.81 -11.99 -23.87
CA LYS A 379 25.55 -11.75 -25.30
C LYS A 379 24.14 -11.19 -25.47
N LEU A 380 24.04 -9.88 -25.57
CA LEU A 380 22.80 -9.19 -25.86
C LEU A 380 22.68 -8.96 -27.37
N THR A 381 21.54 -9.32 -27.95
CA THR A 381 21.23 -9.14 -29.39
C THR A 381 19.95 -8.34 -29.61
N GLU A 382 19.11 -8.22 -28.59
CA GLU A 382 17.81 -7.55 -28.65
C GLU A 382 17.53 -6.79 -27.34
N THR A 383 16.72 -5.73 -27.44
CA THR A 383 16.36 -4.88 -26.28
C THR A 383 15.52 -5.61 -25.22
N ASN A 384 14.69 -6.59 -25.62
CA ASN A 384 13.88 -7.38 -24.70
C ASN A 384 14.73 -8.16 -23.68
N GLN A 385 15.99 -8.50 -24.03
CA GLN A 385 16.92 -9.16 -23.10
C GLN A 385 17.39 -8.24 -21.95
N LEU A 386 17.17 -6.95 -22.05
CA LEU A 386 17.47 -5.96 -21.02
C LEU A 386 16.33 -5.81 -19.99
N ILE A 387 15.11 -6.27 -20.30
CA ILE A 387 13.93 -6.12 -19.45
C ILE A 387 14.15 -6.71 -18.05
N PRO A 388 14.68 -7.94 -17.89
CA PRO A 388 14.92 -8.51 -16.58
C PRO A 388 15.88 -7.67 -15.71
N TYR A 389 16.81 -6.97 -16.33
CA TYR A 389 17.75 -6.07 -15.64
C TYR A 389 17.12 -4.70 -15.36
N LEU A 390 16.24 -4.24 -16.23
CA LEU A 390 15.53 -2.98 -16.07
C LEU A 390 14.54 -3.04 -14.89
N LEU A 391 13.86 -4.16 -14.72
CA LEU A 391 12.79 -4.33 -13.75
C LEU A 391 13.21 -5.01 -12.42
N ARG A 392 14.49 -5.40 -12.29
CA ARG A 392 14.93 -6.05 -11.04
C ARG A 392 15.02 -5.06 -9.88
N PRO A 393 14.70 -5.48 -8.65
CA PRO A 393 14.90 -4.67 -7.44
C PRO A 393 16.36 -4.27 -7.23
N ASP A 394 16.63 -3.12 -6.63
CA ASP A 394 18.00 -2.61 -6.39
C ASP A 394 18.84 -3.51 -5.52
N SER A 395 18.24 -4.21 -4.55
CA SER A 395 18.91 -5.19 -3.69
C SER A 395 19.51 -6.39 -4.46
N SER A 396 19.11 -6.59 -5.72
CA SER A 396 19.56 -7.70 -6.58
C SER A 396 20.58 -7.30 -7.65
N LEU A 397 21.20 -6.13 -7.55
CA LEU A 397 22.19 -5.61 -8.53
C LEU A 397 23.35 -6.58 -8.84
N ASN A 398 23.66 -7.52 -7.94
CA ASN A 398 24.69 -8.54 -8.13
C ASN A 398 24.16 -9.91 -8.61
N SER A 399 22.84 -10.11 -8.75
CA SER A 399 22.26 -11.36 -9.25
C SER A 399 22.17 -11.34 -10.77
N ASN A 400 22.50 -12.48 -11.41
CA ASN A 400 22.37 -12.65 -12.86
C ASN A 400 20.98 -13.23 -13.19
N PRO A 401 20.02 -12.45 -13.69
CA PRO A 401 18.68 -12.95 -13.99
C PRO A 401 18.64 -14.00 -15.13
N LEU A 402 19.71 -14.13 -15.91
CA LEU A 402 19.84 -15.17 -16.93
C LEU A 402 20.33 -16.53 -16.37
N ALA A 403 20.79 -16.58 -15.11
CA ALA A 403 21.24 -17.82 -14.48
C ALA A 403 20.07 -18.69 -13.96
N GLU A 404 18.88 -18.14 -13.81
CA GLU A 404 17.70 -18.84 -13.27
C GLU A 404 16.93 -19.68 -14.32
N THR A 405 17.38 -19.70 -15.60
CA THR A 405 16.73 -20.47 -16.67
C THR A 405 17.40 -21.79 -17.04
N GLU A 406 18.41 -22.26 -16.29
CA GLU A 406 18.86 -23.66 -16.47
C GLU A 406 17.79 -24.61 -15.92
N PRO A 407 17.30 -25.59 -16.71
CA PRO A 407 16.31 -26.52 -16.22
C PRO A 407 16.88 -27.35 -15.09
N GLU A 408 16.21 -27.37 -13.95
CA GLU A 408 16.49 -28.27 -12.83
C GLU A 408 16.73 -29.68 -13.37
N GLN A 409 17.94 -30.17 -13.21
CA GLN A 409 18.22 -31.59 -13.37
C GLN A 409 17.43 -32.34 -12.28
N LYS A 410 16.41 -33.04 -12.70
CA LYS A 410 15.62 -33.93 -11.86
C LYS A 410 16.59 -34.80 -11.03
N PRO A 411 16.48 -34.81 -9.69
CA PRO A 411 17.33 -35.67 -8.87
C PRO A 411 17.14 -37.13 -9.30
N ALA A 412 18.27 -37.78 -9.52
CA ALA A 412 18.31 -39.22 -9.83
C ALA A 412 17.60 -39.99 -8.73
N THR A 413 16.64 -40.84 -9.10
CA THR A 413 15.98 -41.78 -8.21
C THR A 413 17.02 -42.59 -7.41
N PRO A 414 16.86 -42.71 -6.08
CA PRO A 414 17.76 -43.54 -5.29
C PRO A 414 17.69 -45.01 -5.78
N VAL A 415 18.85 -45.57 -6.11
CA VAL A 415 19.01 -47.00 -6.37
C VAL A 415 18.79 -47.71 -5.04
N GLU A 416 17.78 -48.59 -4.98
CA GLU A 416 17.53 -49.46 -3.84
C GLU A 416 18.77 -50.34 -3.54
N ALA A 417 19.24 -50.25 -2.31
CA ALA A 417 20.28 -51.16 -1.82
C ALA A 417 19.72 -52.55 -1.64
N PRO A 418 20.50 -53.62 -1.97
CA PRO A 418 20.02 -54.99 -1.86
C PRO A 418 19.83 -55.40 -0.40
N VAL A 419 18.66 -55.96 -0.10
CA VAL A 419 18.28 -56.58 1.18
C VAL A 419 19.17 -57.79 1.42
N MET A 420 20.04 -57.72 2.44
CA MET A 420 20.72 -58.91 2.96
C MET A 420 19.71 -59.74 3.76
N GLN A 421 19.45 -60.95 3.26
CA GLN A 421 18.77 -61.99 4.03
C GLN A 421 19.74 -62.48 5.13
N ALA A 422 19.36 -62.34 6.38
CA ALA A 422 19.99 -63.05 7.49
C ALA A 422 19.37 -64.46 7.59
N ASN A 423 20.20 -65.46 7.36
CA ASN A 423 19.92 -66.84 7.72
C ASN A 423 20.18 -67.08 9.21
N THR A 424 19.30 -67.87 9.78
CA THR A 424 19.19 -68.59 11.04
C THR A 424 18.44 -67.90 12.15
#